data_b205fa38b43abef815489754c9345c95
#
_entry.id   b205fa38b43abef815489754c9345c95
#
_cell.length_a   1.000
_cell.length_b   1.000
_cell.length_c   1.000
_cell.angle_alpha   90.00
_cell.angle_beta   90.00
_cell.angle_gamma   90.00
#
_symmetry.space_group_name_H-M   'P 1'
#
loop_
_entity.id
_entity.type
_entity.pdbx_description
1 polymer ?
#
loop_
_entity_poly.entity_id
_entity_poly.type
_entity_poly.pdbx_seq_one_letter_code
_entity_poly.pdbx_strand_id
1 'polypeptide(L)'
;MGSYLLGIDIGTSACKTALFHARGGAVAVRECPYGVSYPQPGWAQQDPDDWWKAAISGIRGVLEESGVRAADIAGIGVDGQSWAMVAVDKNGDVLHPSPIWTDTRAGEECAQMMRAVSEETWFGCSGNAVTPGHTMPKVLWLKNHFPDVYARAEKVLQSNGYIVYRLTGSMTQDLSQGYGWNCFDMERGEWNATLCREAGIRPELLPRLCECSEIAGRLTRQAAALTGLCEGTPVVAGGLDAACGTLGVGVIHAGETQEQGGQAGGMSICMDTCSPVRNLILSRHVAPRRWLLQGGTTGGGGALKWFREQLCPQMSFASMSEAAAEAPCAGEVVFLPYMAGERSPLWNPDARGVFFGLSFATTRGQMIRAVMEGVAFSLRHNLDTAEAAGVCVGTLRATGGSCNSPTWMQIKADATGRRIEVPQAQTAASWGAAILAGMGSGVFGSWEEAVGGIQVTRSYEPEAKRIGVYEEQYQKYLRLIETLDPLMHQESGETERSRK
;
A
#
# COMPACT_ATOMS: atom_id res chain seq x y z
N MET A 1 -5.47 27.36 -18.78
CA MET A 1 -4.85 26.33 -17.94
C MET A 1 -5.18 24.98 -18.53
N GLY A 2 -4.27 24.01 -18.47
CA GLY A 2 -4.50 22.66 -18.96
C GLY A 2 -5.69 22.03 -18.25
N SER A 3 -6.49 21.26 -18.98
CA SER A 3 -7.73 20.65 -18.45
C SER A 3 -7.53 19.20 -18.00
N TYR A 4 -6.29 18.68 -18.09
CA TYR A 4 -5.98 17.27 -17.80
C TYR A 4 -4.82 17.15 -16.83
N LEU A 5 -4.84 16.05 -16.06
CA LEU A 5 -3.81 15.66 -15.10
C LEU A 5 -3.34 14.25 -15.42
N LEU A 6 -2.05 14.00 -15.30
CA LEU A 6 -1.44 12.68 -15.52
C LEU A 6 -1.03 12.06 -14.19
N GLY A 7 -1.53 10.88 -13.89
CA GLY A 7 -1.13 10.05 -12.74
C GLY A 7 -0.37 8.80 -13.20
N ILE A 8 0.75 8.51 -12.56
CA ILE A 8 1.62 7.37 -12.85
C ILE A 8 1.82 6.60 -11.56
N ASP A 9 1.38 5.35 -11.54
CA ASP A 9 1.48 4.43 -10.40
C ASP A 9 2.52 3.35 -10.71
N ILE A 10 3.62 3.33 -9.96
CA ILE A 10 4.69 2.33 -10.08
C ILE A 10 4.43 1.21 -9.07
N GLY A 11 3.55 0.30 -9.43
CA GLY A 11 3.20 -0.85 -8.59
C GLY A 11 4.23 -1.98 -8.63
N THR A 12 3.95 -3.08 -7.94
CA THR A 12 4.88 -4.23 -7.86
C THR A 12 4.96 -5.01 -9.18
N SER A 13 3.87 -5.12 -9.93
CA SER A 13 3.81 -5.98 -11.14
C SER A 13 3.64 -5.20 -12.45
N ALA A 14 3.30 -3.92 -12.37
CA ALA A 14 3.06 -3.08 -13.55
C ALA A 14 3.14 -1.60 -13.18
N CYS A 15 3.48 -0.77 -14.18
CA CYS A 15 3.21 0.66 -14.16
C CYS A 15 1.82 0.92 -14.71
N LYS A 16 0.98 1.62 -13.95
CA LYS A 16 -0.34 2.08 -14.40
C LYS A 16 -0.32 3.58 -14.62
N THR A 17 -0.45 3.99 -15.85
CA THR A 17 -0.54 5.40 -16.24
C THR A 17 -1.98 5.74 -16.59
N ALA A 18 -2.51 6.81 -16.03
CA ALA A 18 -3.87 7.25 -16.29
C ALA A 18 -3.93 8.77 -16.54
N LEU A 19 -4.68 9.15 -17.56
CA LEU A 19 -4.98 10.53 -17.90
C LEU A 19 -6.39 10.86 -17.40
N PHE A 20 -6.50 11.92 -16.62
CA PHE A 20 -7.75 12.34 -16.01
C PHE A 20 -8.15 13.73 -16.50
N HIS A 21 -9.45 13.94 -16.65
CA HIS A 21 -9.96 15.30 -16.72
C HIS A 21 -9.83 15.97 -15.35
N ALA A 22 -9.49 17.24 -15.29
CA ALA A 22 -9.33 17.98 -14.03
C ALA A 22 -10.57 17.96 -13.10
N ARG A 23 -11.75 17.69 -13.63
CA ARG A 23 -13.00 17.52 -12.85
C ARG A 23 -13.24 16.06 -12.40
N GLY A 24 -12.27 15.18 -12.55
CA GLY A 24 -12.41 13.75 -12.29
C GLY A 24 -12.77 12.93 -13.54
N GLY A 25 -12.69 11.63 -13.41
CA GLY A 25 -12.92 10.67 -14.49
C GLY A 25 -11.67 10.40 -15.35
N ALA A 26 -11.31 9.12 -15.47
CA ALA A 26 -10.23 8.67 -16.32
C ALA A 26 -10.66 8.79 -17.80
N VAL A 27 -9.81 9.42 -18.61
CA VAL A 27 -10.00 9.56 -20.07
C VAL A 27 -9.32 8.42 -20.81
N ALA A 28 -8.14 8.00 -20.33
CA ALA A 28 -7.42 6.84 -20.83
C ALA A 28 -6.61 6.22 -19.70
N VAL A 29 -6.44 4.90 -19.74
CA VAL A 29 -5.64 4.13 -18.76
C VAL A 29 -4.80 3.11 -19.50
N ARG A 30 -3.53 3.05 -19.17
CA ARG A 30 -2.60 2.02 -19.66
C ARG A 30 -1.91 1.32 -18.52
N GLU A 31 -1.81 0.00 -18.62
CA GLU A 31 -1.05 -0.84 -17.72
C GLU A 31 0.08 -1.51 -18.50
N CYS A 32 1.31 -1.30 -18.03
CA CYS A 32 2.53 -1.80 -18.66
C CYS A 32 3.23 -2.73 -17.66
N PRO A 33 3.16 -4.05 -17.85
CA PRO A 33 3.71 -5.02 -16.90
C PRO A 33 5.23 -5.10 -16.94
N TYR A 34 5.82 -5.48 -15.81
CA TYR A 34 7.22 -5.86 -15.66
C TYR A 34 7.36 -6.96 -14.59
N GLY A 35 8.51 -7.64 -14.58
CA GLY A 35 8.76 -8.77 -13.70
C GLY A 35 9.36 -8.38 -12.37
N VAL A 36 9.31 -9.35 -11.43
CA VAL A 36 10.12 -9.38 -10.21
C VAL A 36 11.11 -10.52 -10.34
N SER A 37 12.38 -10.26 -10.03
CA SER A 37 13.44 -11.27 -9.95
C SER A 37 13.58 -11.77 -8.52
N TYR A 38 13.70 -13.08 -8.37
CA TYR A 38 13.89 -13.77 -7.08
C TYR A 38 15.22 -14.55 -7.09
N PRO A 39 16.39 -13.89 -7.00
CA PRO A 39 17.69 -14.55 -7.15
C PRO A 39 18.01 -15.60 -6.08
N GLN A 40 17.46 -15.42 -4.87
CA GLN A 40 17.63 -16.30 -3.72
C GLN A 40 16.36 -16.31 -2.87
N PRO A 41 16.16 -17.30 -1.99
CA PRO A 41 15.06 -17.27 -1.02
C PRO A 41 15.06 -15.97 -0.20
N GLY A 42 13.91 -15.32 -0.09
CA GLY A 42 13.76 -14.05 0.62
C GLY A 42 14.21 -12.81 -0.17
N TRP A 43 14.83 -12.96 -1.35
CA TRP A 43 15.20 -11.85 -2.21
C TRP A 43 14.10 -11.56 -3.24
N ALA A 44 13.75 -10.29 -3.38
CA ALA A 44 12.82 -9.80 -4.39
C ALA A 44 13.32 -8.44 -4.91
N GLN A 45 13.68 -8.38 -6.19
CA GLN A 45 14.27 -7.17 -6.76
C GLN A 45 13.78 -6.90 -8.18
N GLN A 46 13.88 -5.64 -8.59
CA GLN A 46 13.51 -5.18 -9.92
C GLN A 46 14.61 -4.29 -10.52
N ASP A 47 14.60 -4.17 -11.85
CA ASP A 47 15.40 -3.17 -12.55
C ASP A 47 14.61 -1.85 -12.62
N PRO A 48 15.09 -0.74 -12.01
CA PRO A 48 14.41 0.55 -12.09
C PRO A 48 14.24 1.08 -13.53
N ASP A 49 15.10 0.66 -14.46
CA ASP A 49 14.94 1.03 -15.87
C ASP A 49 13.72 0.40 -16.52
N ASP A 50 13.25 -0.75 -16.04
CA ASP A 50 11.99 -1.34 -16.52
C ASP A 50 10.78 -0.51 -16.06
N TRP A 51 10.80 0.07 -14.86
CA TRP A 51 9.79 1.04 -14.43
C TRP A 51 9.76 2.26 -15.34
N TRP A 52 10.94 2.79 -15.70
CA TRP A 52 11.05 3.95 -16.59
C TRP A 52 10.54 3.65 -18.00
N LYS A 53 10.91 2.50 -18.59
CA LYS A 53 10.40 2.05 -19.90
C LYS A 53 8.88 1.89 -19.87
N ALA A 54 8.34 1.29 -18.81
CA ALA A 54 6.90 1.12 -18.61
C ALA A 54 6.17 2.47 -18.47
N ALA A 55 6.74 3.42 -17.73
CA ALA A 55 6.19 4.77 -17.62
C ALA A 55 6.17 5.51 -18.98
N ILE A 56 7.26 5.46 -19.75
CA ILE A 56 7.28 6.02 -21.12
C ILE A 56 6.18 5.40 -21.98
N SER A 57 6.10 4.07 -21.99
CA SER A 57 5.10 3.34 -22.78
C SER A 57 3.67 3.69 -22.37
N GLY A 58 3.42 3.75 -21.06
CA GLY A 58 2.14 4.15 -20.50
C GLY A 58 1.74 5.58 -20.88
N ILE A 59 2.65 6.54 -20.73
CA ILE A 59 2.40 7.95 -21.09
C ILE A 59 2.07 8.08 -22.57
N ARG A 60 2.88 7.50 -23.44
CA ARG A 60 2.61 7.53 -24.89
C ARG A 60 1.27 6.88 -25.23
N GLY A 61 0.99 5.72 -24.61
CA GLY A 61 -0.25 4.99 -24.84
C GLY A 61 -1.51 5.78 -24.46
N VAL A 62 -1.51 6.48 -23.33
CA VAL A 62 -2.67 7.28 -22.92
C VAL A 62 -2.84 8.54 -23.77
N LEU A 63 -1.75 9.14 -24.26
CA LEU A 63 -1.81 10.28 -25.20
C LEU A 63 -2.39 9.84 -26.54
N GLU A 64 -1.92 8.72 -27.08
CA GLU A 64 -2.41 8.18 -28.36
C GLU A 64 -3.89 7.78 -28.28
N GLU A 65 -4.27 7.06 -27.23
CA GLU A 65 -5.65 6.59 -27.03
C GLU A 65 -6.65 7.72 -26.83
N SER A 66 -6.26 8.72 -26.02
CA SER A 66 -7.15 9.85 -25.69
C SER A 66 -7.22 10.92 -26.78
N GLY A 67 -6.20 11.04 -27.61
CA GLY A 67 -6.04 12.17 -28.54
C GLY A 67 -5.84 13.54 -27.86
N VAL A 68 -5.63 13.57 -26.54
CA VAL A 68 -5.38 14.80 -25.76
C VAL A 68 -4.03 15.36 -26.14
N ARG A 69 -3.97 16.66 -26.39
CA ARG A 69 -2.72 17.35 -26.72
C ARG A 69 -1.85 17.45 -25.47
N ALA A 70 -0.56 17.18 -25.59
CA ALA A 70 0.40 17.31 -24.49
C ALA A 70 0.37 18.69 -23.81
N ALA A 71 0.06 19.75 -24.55
CA ALA A 71 -0.05 21.12 -24.04
C ALA A 71 -1.26 21.35 -23.11
N ASP A 72 -2.25 20.45 -23.13
CA ASP A 72 -3.45 20.53 -22.29
C ASP A 72 -3.25 19.81 -20.94
N ILE A 73 -2.09 19.18 -20.69
CA ILE A 73 -1.73 18.53 -19.43
C ILE A 73 -1.14 19.58 -18.48
N ALA A 74 -1.83 19.82 -17.35
CA ALA A 74 -1.46 20.84 -16.38
C ALA A 74 -0.34 20.39 -15.43
N GLY A 75 -0.24 19.07 -15.16
CA GLY A 75 0.77 18.53 -14.24
C GLY A 75 0.82 17.01 -14.25
N ILE A 76 1.93 16.50 -13.70
CA ILE A 76 2.25 15.08 -13.62
C ILE A 76 2.48 14.73 -12.14
N GLY A 77 1.78 13.69 -11.64
CA GLY A 77 2.02 13.08 -10.35
C GLY A 77 2.46 11.64 -10.49
N VAL A 78 3.36 11.23 -9.62
CA VAL A 78 3.89 9.86 -9.60
C VAL A 78 3.72 9.29 -8.22
N ASP A 79 3.09 8.14 -8.12
CA ASP A 79 3.12 7.33 -6.90
C ASP A 79 3.88 6.03 -7.13
N GLY A 80 4.21 5.34 -6.06
CA GLY A 80 4.92 4.09 -6.22
C GLY A 80 4.96 3.21 -4.98
N GLN A 81 5.30 1.94 -5.23
CA GLN A 81 5.43 0.90 -4.21
C GLN A 81 6.41 1.31 -3.10
N SER A 82 6.11 0.85 -1.89
CA SER A 82 6.85 1.16 -0.68
C SER A 82 8.30 0.63 -0.72
N TRP A 83 9.19 1.33 -0.01
CA TRP A 83 10.45 0.83 0.51
C TRP A 83 11.45 0.27 -0.53
N ALA A 84 11.30 0.61 -1.80
CA ALA A 84 12.32 0.32 -2.79
C ALA A 84 13.64 1.01 -2.44
N MET A 85 14.78 0.40 -2.81
CA MET A 85 16.09 0.99 -2.62
C MET A 85 16.77 1.17 -3.99
N VAL A 86 16.72 2.37 -4.54
CA VAL A 86 17.36 2.71 -5.82
C VAL A 86 18.61 3.55 -5.55
N ALA A 87 19.77 2.90 -5.47
CA ALA A 87 21.04 3.59 -5.34
C ALA A 87 21.47 4.15 -6.70
N VAL A 88 21.69 5.45 -6.79
CA VAL A 88 22.12 6.13 -8.01
C VAL A 88 23.41 6.89 -7.78
N ASP A 89 24.26 6.96 -8.82
CA ASP A 89 25.50 7.75 -8.78
C ASP A 89 25.23 9.23 -9.09
N LYS A 90 26.32 10.03 -9.15
CA LYS A 90 26.28 11.46 -9.46
C LYS A 90 25.69 11.79 -10.85
N ASN A 91 25.70 10.84 -11.78
CA ASN A 91 25.10 11.00 -13.11
C ASN A 91 23.63 10.52 -13.12
N GLY A 92 23.18 9.89 -12.03
CA GLY A 92 21.87 9.27 -11.90
C GLY A 92 21.76 7.87 -12.49
N ASP A 93 22.92 7.24 -12.77
CA ASP A 93 22.95 5.85 -13.22
C ASP A 93 22.66 4.92 -12.04
N VAL A 94 21.78 3.94 -12.26
CA VAL A 94 21.43 2.93 -11.25
C VAL A 94 22.63 2.01 -11.01
N LEU A 95 23.02 1.85 -9.75
CA LEU A 95 24.20 1.12 -9.35
C LEU A 95 23.96 -0.35 -8.99
N HIS A 96 22.72 -0.71 -8.68
CA HIS A 96 22.35 -2.06 -8.25
C HIS A 96 20.86 -2.29 -8.53
N PRO A 97 20.40 -3.51 -8.89
CA PRO A 97 18.98 -3.83 -8.94
C PRO A 97 18.28 -3.45 -7.64
N SER A 98 17.11 -2.88 -7.71
CA SER A 98 16.38 -2.37 -6.53
C SER A 98 15.69 -3.49 -5.76
N PRO A 99 16.09 -3.82 -4.52
CA PRO A 99 15.26 -4.63 -3.63
C PRO A 99 13.94 -3.88 -3.36
N ILE A 100 12.81 -4.59 -3.48
CA ILE A 100 11.46 -4.04 -3.29
C ILE A 100 10.91 -4.37 -1.90
N TRP A 101 9.69 -3.96 -1.59
CA TRP A 101 9.08 -4.06 -0.26
C TRP A 101 8.91 -5.50 0.28
N THR A 102 8.81 -6.51 -0.60
CA THR A 102 8.73 -7.92 -0.23
C THR A 102 10.10 -8.57 0.03
N ASP A 103 11.18 -7.84 -0.23
CA ASP A 103 12.54 -8.33 -0.02
C ASP A 103 12.90 -8.37 1.46
N THR A 104 13.42 -9.50 1.92
CA THR A 104 13.77 -9.74 3.33
C THR A 104 15.27 -9.98 3.55
N ARG A 105 16.13 -9.68 2.53
CA ARG A 105 17.58 -9.95 2.60
C ARG A 105 18.31 -9.26 3.75
N ALA A 106 17.81 -8.12 4.22
CA ALA A 106 18.45 -7.24 5.20
C ALA A 106 18.15 -7.61 6.67
N GLY A 107 17.88 -8.90 6.96
CA GLY A 107 17.56 -9.35 8.32
C GLY A 107 18.70 -9.16 9.32
N GLU A 108 19.96 -9.43 8.91
CA GLU A 108 21.15 -9.21 9.76
C GLU A 108 21.40 -7.73 10.02
N GLU A 109 21.13 -6.88 9.04
CA GLU A 109 21.26 -5.44 9.15
C GLU A 109 20.21 -4.85 10.11
N CYS A 110 19.01 -5.40 10.15
CA CYS A 110 18.05 -5.05 11.19
C CYS A 110 18.61 -5.34 12.58
N ALA A 111 19.17 -6.53 12.80
CA ALA A 111 19.82 -6.87 14.07
C ALA A 111 21.04 -5.96 14.37
N GLN A 112 21.79 -5.55 13.35
CA GLN A 112 22.88 -4.59 13.49
C GLN A 112 22.36 -3.21 13.93
N MET A 113 21.29 -2.70 13.31
CA MET A 113 20.67 -1.43 13.68
C MET A 113 20.14 -1.46 15.11
N MET A 114 19.52 -2.58 15.53
CA MET A 114 18.97 -2.76 16.88
C MET A 114 20.07 -2.88 17.95
N ARG A 115 21.27 -3.35 17.59
CA ARG A 115 22.45 -3.33 18.50
C ARG A 115 23.06 -1.93 18.63
N ALA A 116 22.99 -1.12 17.58
CA ALA A 116 23.56 0.23 17.57
C ALA A 116 22.67 1.24 18.34
N VAL A 117 21.35 1.11 18.21
CA VAL A 117 20.37 2.02 18.81
C VAL A 117 19.18 1.20 19.30
N SER A 118 18.59 1.56 20.43
CA SER A 118 17.46 0.83 21.01
C SER A 118 16.20 0.87 20.12
N GLU A 119 15.38 -0.17 20.24
CA GLU A 119 14.10 -0.25 19.53
C GLU A 119 13.20 0.94 19.82
N GLU A 120 13.15 1.35 21.08
CA GLU A 120 12.34 2.50 21.52
C GLU A 120 12.76 3.79 20.81
N THR A 121 14.07 3.96 20.58
CA THR A 121 14.58 5.15 19.88
C THR A 121 14.19 5.12 18.40
N TRP A 122 14.33 3.97 17.73
CA TRP A 122 13.88 3.80 16.34
C TRP A 122 12.38 4.03 16.21
N PHE A 123 11.60 3.38 17.08
CA PHE A 123 10.14 3.52 17.10
C PHE A 123 9.71 4.95 17.44
N GLY A 124 10.36 5.59 18.40
CA GLY A 124 10.09 6.98 18.78
C GLY A 124 10.35 7.99 17.65
N CYS A 125 11.29 7.70 16.75
CA CYS A 125 11.57 8.54 15.58
C CYS A 125 10.60 8.26 14.42
N SER A 126 10.51 6.99 13.98
CA SER A 126 9.79 6.63 12.77
C SER A 126 8.33 6.21 12.99
N GLY A 127 7.93 5.95 14.24
CA GLY A 127 6.62 5.36 14.54
C GLY A 127 6.46 3.91 14.07
N ASN A 128 7.54 3.26 13.63
CA ASN A 128 7.52 1.93 13.04
C ASN A 128 8.65 1.06 13.57
N ALA A 129 8.43 -0.24 13.62
CA ALA A 129 9.47 -1.22 13.92
C ALA A 129 10.53 -1.25 12.78
N VAL A 130 11.75 -1.65 13.10
CA VAL A 130 12.80 -1.92 12.10
C VAL A 130 12.52 -3.28 11.47
N THR A 131 12.29 -3.32 10.15
CA THR A 131 12.00 -4.56 9.43
C THR A 131 12.86 -4.66 8.16
N PRO A 132 13.20 -5.88 7.70
CA PRO A 132 14.06 -6.06 6.53
C PRO A 132 13.45 -5.54 5.22
N GLY A 133 12.11 -5.38 5.18
CA GLY A 133 11.40 -4.78 4.04
C GLY A 133 11.68 -3.28 3.87
N HIS A 134 12.07 -2.57 4.92
CA HIS A 134 12.31 -1.12 4.88
C HIS A 134 13.56 -0.75 4.04
N THR A 135 13.60 0.49 3.56
CA THR A 135 14.69 1.02 2.73
C THR A 135 16.00 1.08 3.50
N MET A 136 15.98 1.58 4.74
CA MET A 136 17.20 1.84 5.52
C MET A 136 18.04 0.58 5.80
N PRO A 137 17.48 -0.56 6.27
CA PRO A 137 18.23 -1.81 6.40
C PRO A 137 18.84 -2.29 5.07
N LYS A 138 18.13 -2.12 3.94
CA LYS A 138 18.64 -2.48 2.61
C LYS A 138 19.82 -1.61 2.18
N VAL A 139 19.85 -0.33 2.56
CA VAL A 139 21.00 0.55 2.35
C VAL A 139 22.21 0.09 3.16
N LEU A 140 21.99 -0.34 4.40
CA LEU A 140 23.04 -0.91 5.23
C LEU A 140 23.55 -2.24 4.65
N TRP A 141 22.64 -3.08 4.13
CA TRP A 141 22.99 -4.29 3.40
C TRP A 141 23.86 -3.98 2.17
N LEU A 142 23.50 -2.98 1.37
CA LEU A 142 24.32 -2.56 0.22
C LEU A 142 25.72 -2.15 0.67
N LYS A 143 25.85 -1.43 1.79
CA LYS A 143 27.14 -1.05 2.38
C LYS A 143 27.96 -2.27 2.77
N ASN A 144 27.35 -3.25 3.43
CA ASN A 144 28.05 -4.41 3.98
C ASN A 144 28.52 -5.39 2.88
N HIS A 145 27.70 -5.56 1.84
CA HIS A 145 27.93 -6.59 0.80
C HIS A 145 28.54 -6.03 -0.49
N PHE A 146 28.33 -4.73 -0.78
CA PHE A 146 28.82 -4.05 -1.98
C PHE A 146 29.42 -2.67 -1.63
N PRO A 147 30.51 -2.62 -0.83
CA PRO A 147 31.08 -1.37 -0.32
C PRO A 147 31.51 -0.41 -1.44
N ASP A 148 31.99 -0.91 -2.57
CA ASP A 148 32.40 -0.09 -3.71
C ASP A 148 31.18 0.56 -4.40
N VAL A 149 30.04 -0.15 -4.48
CA VAL A 149 28.78 0.38 -4.99
C VAL A 149 28.26 1.45 -4.04
N TYR A 150 28.25 1.15 -2.74
CA TYR A 150 27.83 2.10 -1.70
C TYR A 150 28.69 3.38 -1.73
N ALA A 151 30.00 3.25 -1.90
CA ALA A 151 30.93 4.39 -1.95
C ALA A 151 30.62 5.34 -3.14
N ARG A 152 30.20 4.77 -4.27
CA ARG A 152 29.84 5.52 -5.50
C ARG A 152 28.43 6.12 -5.44
N ALA A 153 27.56 5.65 -4.56
CA ALA A 153 26.20 6.15 -4.47
C ALA A 153 26.17 7.63 -4.06
N GLU A 154 25.46 8.44 -4.81
CA GLU A 154 25.19 9.87 -4.53
C GLU A 154 23.92 10.01 -3.73
N LYS A 155 22.86 9.32 -4.14
CA LYS A 155 21.55 9.30 -3.46
C LYS A 155 20.96 7.90 -3.51
N VAL A 156 20.04 7.65 -2.55
CA VAL A 156 19.14 6.50 -2.60
C VAL A 156 17.71 7.01 -2.73
N LEU A 157 17.06 6.64 -3.83
CA LEU A 157 15.69 7.04 -4.17
C LEU A 157 14.73 5.87 -3.90
N GLN A 158 13.44 6.19 -3.85
CA GLN A 158 12.38 5.19 -3.89
C GLN A 158 11.77 5.12 -5.30
N SER A 159 10.82 4.21 -5.53
CA SER A 159 10.30 3.93 -6.87
C SER A 159 9.72 5.16 -7.58
N ASN A 160 8.82 5.90 -6.91
CA ASN A 160 8.27 7.16 -7.43
C ASN A 160 9.34 8.25 -7.57
N GLY A 161 10.22 8.40 -6.58
CA GLY A 161 11.32 9.37 -6.60
C GLY A 161 12.29 9.15 -7.75
N TYR A 162 12.54 7.88 -8.13
CA TYR A 162 13.34 7.56 -9.31
C TYR A 162 12.66 8.03 -10.62
N ILE A 163 11.36 7.81 -10.77
CA ILE A 163 10.62 8.29 -11.95
C ILE A 163 10.55 9.82 -11.97
N VAL A 164 10.33 10.47 -10.83
CA VAL A 164 10.41 11.94 -10.72
C VAL A 164 11.79 12.44 -11.16
N TYR A 165 12.87 11.78 -10.71
CA TYR A 165 14.23 12.10 -11.16
C TYR A 165 14.39 11.93 -12.68
N ARG A 166 13.94 10.84 -13.27
CA ARG A 166 14.02 10.59 -14.73
C ARG A 166 13.23 11.61 -15.55
N LEU A 167 12.15 12.14 -15.01
CA LEU A 167 11.34 13.19 -15.65
C LEU A 167 11.98 14.58 -15.53
N THR A 168 12.62 14.90 -14.39
CA THR A 168 12.96 16.27 -14.01
C THR A 168 14.45 16.54 -13.76
N GLY A 169 15.24 15.52 -13.50
CA GLY A 169 16.60 15.62 -12.99
C GLY A 169 16.70 15.91 -11.48
N SER A 170 15.58 16.02 -10.75
CA SER A 170 15.55 16.32 -9.30
C SER A 170 15.52 15.06 -8.46
N MET A 171 16.50 14.86 -7.59
CA MET A 171 16.57 13.75 -6.65
C MET A 171 15.87 14.13 -5.35
N THR A 172 14.58 13.76 -5.23
CA THR A 172 13.72 14.13 -4.11
C THR A 172 13.13 12.90 -3.43
N GLN A 173 12.72 13.08 -2.18
CA GLN A 173 11.92 12.16 -1.39
C GLN A 173 10.66 12.87 -0.92
N ASP A 174 9.50 12.33 -1.25
CA ASP A 174 8.24 12.80 -0.69
C ASP A 174 8.09 12.37 0.78
N LEU A 175 7.32 13.13 1.56
CA LEU A 175 7.15 12.87 2.99
C LEU A 175 6.42 11.56 3.29
N SER A 176 5.53 11.09 2.38
CA SER A 176 4.73 9.90 2.64
C SER A 176 5.54 8.60 2.56
N GLN A 177 6.59 8.56 1.75
CA GLN A 177 7.52 7.44 1.63
C GLN A 177 8.68 7.50 2.64
N GLY A 178 8.81 8.60 3.41
CA GLY A 178 9.88 8.78 4.40
C GLY A 178 9.96 7.67 5.44
N TYR A 179 8.85 7.06 5.80
CA TYR A 179 8.76 6.02 6.82
C TYR A 179 9.58 4.75 6.52
N GLY A 180 9.92 4.48 5.27
CA GLY A 180 10.84 3.41 4.90
C GLY A 180 12.29 3.65 5.35
N TRP A 181 12.60 4.89 5.73
CA TRP A 181 13.84 5.27 6.37
C TRP A 181 13.57 5.40 7.87
N ASN A 182 14.00 4.45 8.67
CA ASN A 182 13.77 4.48 10.11
C ASN A 182 14.36 5.72 10.82
N CYS A 183 15.23 6.47 10.15
CA CYS A 183 15.73 7.78 10.59
C CYS A 183 14.87 8.98 10.13
N PHE A 184 13.68 8.75 9.57
CA PHE A 184 12.72 9.82 9.27
C PHE A 184 11.88 10.12 10.51
N ASP A 185 11.98 11.36 11.02
CA ASP A 185 11.14 11.85 12.12
C ASP A 185 9.71 12.04 11.61
N MET A 186 8.85 11.11 12.00
CA MET A 186 7.48 11.02 11.48
C MET A 186 6.63 12.23 11.86
N GLU A 187 6.84 12.79 13.05
CA GLU A 187 6.09 13.95 13.52
C GLU A 187 6.55 15.24 12.85
N ARG A 188 7.87 15.47 12.78
CA ARG A 188 8.44 16.69 12.20
C ARG A 188 8.48 16.68 10.70
N GLY A 189 8.58 15.50 10.08
CA GLY A 189 8.77 15.35 8.64
C GLY A 189 10.18 15.72 8.19
N GLU A 190 11.18 15.35 8.98
CA GLU A 190 12.58 15.69 8.77
C GLU A 190 13.48 14.46 8.89
N TRP A 191 14.66 14.53 8.28
CA TRP A 191 15.68 13.51 8.47
C TRP A 191 16.39 13.67 9.82
N ASN A 192 16.45 12.61 10.63
CA ASN A 192 17.32 12.51 11.78
C ASN A 192 18.72 12.03 11.35
N ALA A 193 19.58 12.97 10.96
CA ALA A 193 20.91 12.67 10.48
C ALA A 193 21.80 11.97 11.55
N THR A 194 21.51 12.16 12.85
CA THR A 194 22.23 11.50 13.94
C THR A 194 21.91 10.00 13.94
N LEU A 195 20.65 9.62 13.93
CA LEU A 195 20.25 8.20 13.83
C LEU A 195 20.78 7.55 12.55
N CYS A 196 20.80 8.28 11.42
CA CYS A 196 21.37 7.79 10.17
C CYS A 196 22.86 7.42 10.35
N ARG A 197 23.64 8.28 11.00
CA ARG A 197 25.07 7.99 11.29
C ARG A 197 25.26 6.87 12.29
N GLU A 198 24.45 6.79 13.33
CA GLU A 198 24.49 5.72 14.35
C GLU A 198 24.21 4.35 13.73
N ALA A 199 23.34 4.27 12.73
CA ALA A 199 23.18 3.06 11.91
C ALA A 199 24.37 2.79 10.99
N GLY A 200 25.35 3.69 10.93
CA GLY A 200 26.51 3.58 10.06
C GLY A 200 26.26 3.95 8.59
N ILE A 201 25.20 4.70 8.31
CA ILE A 201 24.83 5.17 6.97
C ILE A 201 25.20 6.65 6.81
N ARG A 202 25.70 7.03 5.63
CA ARG A 202 26.01 8.41 5.30
C ARG A 202 24.73 9.24 5.11
N PRO A 203 24.49 10.33 5.85
CA PRO A 203 23.30 11.16 5.66
C PRO A 203 23.21 11.83 4.29
N GLU A 204 24.33 11.96 3.60
CA GLU A 204 24.41 12.53 2.24
C GLU A 204 23.64 11.69 1.22
N LEU A 205 23.39 10.41 1.50
CA LEU A 205 22.55 9.54 0.67
C LEU A 205 21.07 9.87 0.73
N LEU A 206 20.63 10.59 1.77
CA LEU A 206 19.24 11.00 1.93
C LEU A 206 18.89 12.10 0.90
N PRO A 207 17.81 11.93 0.12
CA PRO A 207 17.36 12.94 -0.83
C PRO A 207 16.76 14.17 -0.12
N ARG A 208 16.57 15.27 -0.86
CA ARG A 208 15.83 16.43 -0.37
C ARG A 208 14.37 16.05 -0.13
N LEU A 209 13.86 16.34 1.06
CA LEU A 209 12.44 16.14 1.38
C LEU A 209 11.57 17.18 0.70
N CYS A 210 10.39 16.75 0.27
CA CYS A 210 9.36 17.57 -0.36
C CYS A 210 7.98 17.20 0.19
N GLU A 211 7.09 18.17 0.28
CA GLU A 211 5.66 17.88 0.37
C GLU A 211 5.20 17.14 -0.90
N CYS A 212 4.24 16.22 -0.76
CA CYS A 212 3.83 15.34 -1.87
C CYS A 212 3.31 16.10 -3.10
N SER A 213 2.62 17.22 -2.89
CA SER A 213 2.13 18.12 -3.95
C SER A 213 3.11 19.22 -4.35
N GLU A 214 4.30 19.33 -3.72
CA GLU A 214 5.33 20.28 -4.09
C GLU A 214 5.86 19.94 -5.49
N ILE A 215 6.04 20.96 -6.34
CA ILE A 215 6.68 20.79 -7.65
C ILE A 215 8.16 20.44 -7.40
N ALA A 216 8.52 19.18 -7.59
CA ALA A 216 9.89 18.68 -7.47
C ALA A 216 10.78 19.19 -8.62
N GLY A 217 10.17 19.41 -9.78
CA GLY A 217 10.85 19.94 -10.96
C GLY A 217 9.89 20.09 -12.14
N ARG A 218 10.48 20.38 -13.30
CA ARG A 218 9.75 20.47 -14.57
C ARG A 218 10.28 19.45 -15.54
N LEU A 219 9.42 18.95 -16.42
CA LEU A 219 9.78 17.96 -17.43
C LEU A 219 10.94 18.47 -18.27
N THR A 220 12.03 17.71 -18.33
CA THR A 220 13.21 18.05 -19.12
C THR A 220 12.95 17.85 -20.61
N ARG A 221 13.75 18.50 -21.46
CA ARG A 221 13.72 18.30 -22.91
C ARG A 221 13.90 16.83 -23.31
N GLN A 222 14.83 16.14 -22.63
CA GLN A 222 15.07 14.72 -22.89
C GLN A 222 13.86 13.86 -22.56
N ALA A 223 13.26 14.05 -21.38
CA ALA A 223 12.07 13.32 -20.98
C ALA A 223 10.86 13.65 -21.87
N ALA A 224 10.71 14.91 -22.28
CA ALA A 224 9.68 15.34 -23.22
C ALA A 224 9.79 14.60 -24.57
N ALA A 225 11.00 14.51 -25.14
CA ALA A 225 11.25 13.78 -26.38
C ALA A 225 10.91 12.26 -26.27
N LEU A 226 11.17 11.66 -25.10
CA LEU A 226 10.87 10.24 -24.85
C LEU A 226 9.39 9.97 -24.61
N THR A 227 8.70 10.86 -23.90
CA THR A 227 7.31 10.65 -23.47
C THR A 227 6.26 11.21 -24.41
N GLY A 228 6.64 12.19 -25.25
CA GLY A 228 5.70 12.94 -26.09
C GLY A 228 4.97 14.08 -25.37
N LEU A 229 5.33 14.33 -24.09
CA LEU A 229 4.80 15.45 -23.30
C LEU A 229 5.54 16.76 -23.63
N CYS A 230 5.02 17.90 -23.15
CA CYS A 230 5.67 19.20 -23.34
C CYS A 230 6.80 19.41 -22.32
N GLU A 231 7.97 19.87 -22.80
CA GLU A 231 9.04 20.39 -21.94
C GLU A 231 8.48 21.47 -21.02
N GLY A 232 8.89 21.45 -19.74
CA GLY A 232 8.45 22.43 -18.75
C GLY A 232 7.13 22.07 -18.03
N THR A 233 6.44 20.98 -18.38
CA THR A 233 5.27 20.50 -17.64
C THR A 233 5.65 20.26 -16.17
N PRO A 234 4.91 20.79 -15.18
CA PRO A 234 5.19 20.58 -13.76
C PRO A 234 5.09 19.10 -13.37
N VAL A 235 6.06 18.64 -12.58
CA VAL A 235 6.06 17.31 -11.97
C VAL A 235 6.15 17.47 -10.46
N VAL A 236 5.19 16.93 -9.72
CA VAL A 236 5.21 16.98 -8.24
C VAL A 236 6.04 15.85 -7.65
N ALA A 237 6.41 15.97 -6.36
CA ALA A 237 7.20 14.95 -5.67
C ALA A 237 6.48 13.58 -5.62
N GLY A 238 5.15 13.62 -5.64
CA GLY A 238 4.35 12.39 -5.65
C GLY A 238 4.23 11.75 -4.26
N GLY A 239 4.03 10.42 -4.22
CA GLY A 239 3.82 9.78 -2.92
C GLY A 239 3.82 8.26 -2.94
N LEU A 240 3.54 7.71 -1.77
CA LEU A 240 3.29 6.30 -1.53
C LEU A 240 1.99 5.86 -2.24
N ASP A 241 2.01 4.74 -2.95
CA ASP A 241 0.86 4.17 -3.65
C ASP A 241 -0.38 4.00 -2.75
N ALA A 242 -0.20 3.43 -1.55
CA ALA A 242 -1.29 3.26 -0.58
C ALA A 242 -1.87 4.60 -0.11
N ALA A 243 -1.02 5.62 0.10
CA ALA A 243 -1.47 6.94 0.53
C ALA A 243 -2.13 7.73 -0.63
N CYS A 244 -1.62 7.59 -1.86
CA CYS A 244 -2.28 8.10 -3.06
C CYS A 244 -3.61 7.40 -3.30
N GLY A 245 -3.68 6.06 -3.10
CA GLY A 245 -4.93 5.31 -3.15
C GLY A 245 -5.97 5.79 -2.13
N THR A 246 -5.51 6.11 -0.93
CA THR A 246 -6.33 6.68 0.15
C THR A 246 -6.88 8.06 -0.23
N LEU A 247 -6.04 8.94 -0.78
CA LEU A 247 -6.47 10.24 -1.33
C LEU A 247 -7.45 10.06 -2.49
N GLY A 248 -7.15 9.12 -3.41
CA GLY A 248 -7.94 8.87 -4.61
C GLY A 248 -9.35 8.35 -4.37
N VAL A 249 -9.65 7.90 -3.16
CA VAL A 249 -11.02 7.59 -2.71
C VAL A 249 -11.62 8.69 -1.83
N GLY A 250 -10.94 9.82 -1.69
CA GLY A 250 -11.42 11.00 -0.99
C GLY A 250 -11.25 10.97 0.52
N VAL A 251 -10.44 10.10 1.06
CA VAL A 251 -10.10 10.06 2.51
C VAL A 251 -9.08 11.15 2.80
N ILE A 252 -9.49 12.22 3.47
CA ILE A 252 -8.65 13.37 3.86
C ILE A 252 -8.93 13.88 5.27
N HIS A 253 -10.00 13.44 5.92
CA HIS A 253 -10.36 13.87 7.27
C HIS A 253 -10.08 12.77 8.29
N ALA A 254 -9.74 13.20 9.52
CA ALA A 254 -9.49 12.26 10.62
C ALA A 254 -10.68 11.34 10.86
N GLY A 255 -10.40 10.04 11.04
CA GLY A 255 -11.38 8.98 11.20
C GLY A 255 -11.91 8.39 9.88
N GLU A 256 -11.85 9.10 8.75
CA GLU A 256 -12.14 8.47 7.45
C GLU A 256 -11.11 7.36 7.17
N THR A 257 -11.57 6.26 6.61
CA THR A 257 -10.75 5.06 6.44
C THR A 257 -10.90 4.50 5.04
N GLN A 258 -9.80 4.20 4.36
CA GLN A 258 -9.83 3.38 3.16
C GLN A 258 -9.82 1.90 3.56
N GLU A 259 -10.66 1.07 2.94
CA GLU A 259 -10.59 -0.39 2.95
C GLU A 259 -10.14 -0.88 1.58
N GLN A 260 -9.11 -1.73 1.54
CA GLN A 260 -8.56 -2.30 0.33
C GLN A 260 -8.91 -3.78 0.23
N GLY A 261 -9.85 -4.12 -0.67
CA GLY A 261 -10.30 -5.49 -0.93
C GLY A 261 -9.69 -6.09 -2.20
N GLY A 262 -8.36 -6.10 -2.29
CA GLY A 262 -7.59 -6.69 -3.39
C GLY A 262 -7.24 -8.17 -3.16
N GLN A 263 -6.15 -8.65 -3.78
CA GLN A 263 -5.56 -9.99 -3.52
C GLN A 263 -5.23 -10.12 -2.03
N ALA A 264 -4.49 -9.18 -1.46
CA ALA A 264 -4.40 -8.93 -0.03
C ALA A 264 -5.52 -7.98 0.41
N GLY A 265 -5.79 -7.90 1.71
CA GLY A 265 -6.65 -6.89 2.31
C GLY A 265 -5.83 -5.81 3.01
N GLY A 266 -6.46 -4.70 3.34
CA GLY A 266 -5.81 -3.66 4.13
C GLY A 266 -6.77 -2.54 4.50
N MET A 267 -6.30 -1.70 5.42
CA MET A 267 -6.98 -0.47 5.79
C MET A 267 -5.97 0.67 5.98
N SER A 268 -6.42 1.90 5.75
CA SER A 268 -5.66 3.12 6.00
C SER A 268 -6.58 4.13 6.67
N ILE A 269 -6.34 4.41 7.95
CA ILE A 269 -7.11 5.36 8.76
C ILE A 269 -6.41 6.72 8.69
N CYS A 270 -7.12 7.76 8.25
CA CYS A 270 -6.61 9.12 8.28
C CYS A 270 -6.64 9.68 9.70
N MET A 271 -5.53 10.30 10.12
CA MET A 271 -5.37 10.93 11.43
C MET A 271 -4.87 12.36 11.29
N ASP A 272 -5.21 13.22 12.25
CA ASP A 272 -4.71 14.59 12.37
C ASP A 272 -3.56 14.74 13.39
N THR A 273 -3.19 13.64 14.03
CA THR A 273 -2.08 13.55 15.00
C THR A 273 -1.14 12.41 14.65
N CYS A 274 0.14 12.57 14.98
CA CYS A 274 1.14 11.51 14.88
C CYS A 274 0.99 10.54 16.07
N SER A 275 0.21 9.48 15.88
CA SER A 275 -0.10 8.51 16.93
C SER A 275 0.32 7.10 16.51
N PRO A 276 1.59 6.70 16.75
CA PRO A 276 2.09 5.39 16.35
C PRO A 276 1.47 4.26 17.21
N VAL A 277 1.15 3.14 16.57
CA VAL A 277 0.65 1.91 17.21
C VAL A 277 1.55 0.74 16.81
N ARG A 278 2.17 0.05 17.80
CA ARG A 278 3.23 -0.94 17.56
C ARG A 278 2.88 -2.04 16.55
N ASN A 279 1.64 -2.47 16.54
CA ASN A 279 1.19 -3.56 15.66
C ASN A 279 0.63 -3.08 14.32
N LEU A 280 0.66 -1.77 14.05
CA LEU A 280 0.21 -1.16 12.80
C LEU A 280 1.34 -0.35 12.18
N ILE A 281 1.18 0.04 10.93
CA ILE A 281 2.17 0.84 10.20
C ILE A 281 1.73 2.30 10.19
N LEU A 282 2.63 3.19 10.58
CA LEU A 282 2.42 4.63 10.50
C LEU A 282 3.14 5.20 9.28
N SER A 283 2.45 5.97 8.47
CA SER A 283 3.04 6.82 7.43
C SER A 283 2.47 8.22 7.46
N ARG A 284 3.10 9.18 6.81
CA ARG A 284 2.42 10.43 6.49
C ARG A 284 1.42 10.20 5.38
N HIS A 285 0.30 10.92 5.47
CA HIS A 285 -0.62 11.04 4.34
C HIS A 285 0.00 11.94 3.26
N VAL A 286 -0.43 11.79 2.01
CA VAL A 286 -0.02 12.70 0.91
C VAL A 286 -0.66 14.08 1.03
N ALA A 287 -1.78 14.21 1.75
CA ALA A 287 -2.33 15.49 2.16
C ALA A 287 -1.55 16.04 3.39
N PRO A 288 -1.15 17.32 3.40
CA PRO A 288 -0.30 17.89 4.44
C PRO A 288 -0.89 17.79 5.86
N ARG A 289 -0.02 17.62 6.85
CA ARG A 289 -0.40 17.57 8.27
C ARG A 289 -1.45 16.51 8.59
N ARG A 290 -1.36 15.37 7.92
CA ARG A 290 -2.16 14.17 8.14
C ARG A 290 -1.23 12.96 8.19
N TRP A 291 -1.66 11.95 8.90
CA TRP A 291 -0.99 10.66 9.00
C TRP A 291 -1.95 9.56 8.61
N LEU A 292 -1.41 8.42 8.21
CA LEU A 292 -2.16 7.20 7.96
C LEU A 292 -1.70 6.12 8.92
N LEU A 293 -2.63 5.57 9.68
CA LEU A 293 -2.41 4.33 10.40
C LEU A 293 -2.93 3.19 9.54
N GLN A 294 -2.02 2.30 9.15
CA GLN A 294 -2.27 1.29 8.14
C GLN A 294 -2.18 -0.11 8.74
N GLY A 295 -3.10 -0.96 8.33
CA GLY A 295 -3.09 -2.39 8.63
C GLY A 295 -3.27 -3.19 7.36
N GLY A 296 -2.73 -4.40 7.34
CA GLY A 296 -2.85 -5.27 6.17
C GLY A 296 -2.93 -6.73 6.52
N THR A 297 -3.82 -7.45 5.83
CA THR A 297 -3.95 -8.90 5.87
C THR A 297 -3.44 -9.52 4.57
N THR A 298 -2.79 -10.68 4.68
CA THR A 298 -2.32 -11.43 3.52
C THR A 298 -3.47 -12.14 2.79
N GLY A 299 -4.54 -12.46 3.50
CA GLY A 299 -5.63 -13.33 3.07
C GLY A 299 -6.85 -12.64 2.47
N GLY A 300 -6.77 -11.43 1.93
CA GLY A 300 -7.91 -10.69 1.36
C GLY A 300 -8.73 -11.45 0.32
N GLY A 301 -8.95 -10.88 -0.84
CA GLY A 301 -9.63 -11.53 -1.98
C GLY A 301 -8.94 -12.81 -2.47
N GLY A 302 -7.64 -12.93 -2.18
CA GLY A 302 -6.85 -14.12 -2.47
C GLY A 302 -7.35 -15.38 -1.78
N ALA A 303 -7.86 -15.28 -0.56
CA ALA A 303 -8.45 -16.41 0.15
C ALA A 303 -9.71 -16.94 -0.57
N LEU A 304 -10.59 -16.04 -1.04
CA LEU A 304 -11.78 -16.42 -1.81
C LEU A 304 -11.41 -16.97 -3.19
N LYS A 305 -10.38 -16.40 -3.84
CA LYS A 305 -9.84 -16.89 -5.11
C LYS A 305 -9.30 -18.31 -4.96
N TRP A 306 -8.48 -18.55 -3.95
CA TRP A 306 -7.97 -19.88 -3.62
C TRP A 306 -9.12 -20.87 -3.39
N PHE A 307 -10.12 -20.50 -2.57
CA PHE A 307 -11.28 -21.37 -2.32
C PHE A 307 -11.99 -21.73 -3.61
N ARG A 308 -12.20 -20.75 -4.51
CA ARG A 308 -12.80 -21.00 -5.83
C ARG A 308 -11.98 -22.01 -6.63
N GLU A 309 -10.69 -21.77 -6.79
CA GLU A 309 -9.82 -22.55 -7.65
C GLU A 309 -9.65 -23.99 -7.18
N GLN A 310 -9.61 -24.21 -5.85
CA GLN A 310 -9.37 -25.54 -5.27
C GLN A 310 -10.66 -26.34 -5.02
N LEU A 311 -11.75 -25.68 -4.64
CA LEU A 311 -12.93 -26.37 -4.11
C LEU A 311 -14.19 -26.18 -4.99
N CYS A 312 -14.25 -25.15 -5.83
CA CYS A 312 -15.39 -24.91 -6.71
C CYS A 312 -14.99 -24.17 -8.00
N PRO A 313 -14.09 -24.76 -8.82
CA PRO A 313 -13.53 -24.11 -10.01
C PRO A 313 -14.57 -23.75 -11.08
N GLN A 314 -15.74 -24.40 -11.08
CA GLN A 314 -16.84 -24.12 -11.98
C GLN A 314 -17.67 -22.87 -11.60
N MET A 315 -17.49 -22.33 -10.38
CA MET A 315 -18.26 -21.18 -9.93
C MET A 315 -17.58 -19.86 -10.34
N SER A 316 -18.37 -18.89 -10.77
CA SER A 316 -17.93 -17.50 -10.89
C SER A 316 -17.92 -16.81 -9.52
N PHE A 317 -17.21 -15.70 -9.37
CA PHE A 317 -17.29 -14.90 -8.13
C PHE A 317 -18.71 -14.36 -7.87
N ALA A 318 -19.48 -14.09 -8.91
CA ALA A 318 -20.87 -13.68 -8.79
C ALA A 318 -21.73 -14.80 -8.18
N SER A 319 -21.64 -16.04 -8.72
CA SER A 319 -22.38 -17.18 -8.16
C SER A 319 -21.93 -17.56 -6.74
N MET A 320 -20.66 -17.34 -6.40
CA MET A 320 -20.20 -17.50 -5.01
C MET A 320 -20.83 -16.44 -4.08
N SER A 321 -20.93 -15.19 -4.55
CA SER A 321 -21.59 -14.11 -3.80
C SER A 321 -23.08 -14.41 -3.55
N GLU A 322 -23.77 -14.97 -4.53
CA GLU A 322 -25.18 -15.41 -4.41
C GLU A 322 -25.31 -16.57 -3.42
N ALA A 323 -24.48 -17.62 -3.53
CA ALA A 323 -24.49 -18.74 -2.61
C ALA A 323 -24.19 -18.35 -1.15
N ALA A 324 -23.31 -17.35 -0.95
CA ALA A 324 -23.04 -16.78 0.37
C ALA A 324 -24.24 -15.97 0.90
N ALA A 325 -24.98 -15.28 0.01
CA ALA A 325 -26.16 -14.50 0.38
C ALA A 325 -27.32 -15.40 0.85
N GLU A 326 -27.49 -16.58 0.23
CA GLU A 326 -28.50 -17.56 0.59
C GLU A 326 -28.24 -18.19 1.98
N ALA A 327 -26.97 -18.25 2.39
CA ALA A 327 -26.59 -18.69 3.71
C ALA A 327 -26.77 -17.56 4.74
N PRO A 328 -27.69 -17.68 5.73
CA PRO A 328 -28.03 -16.57 6.64
C PRO A 328 -26.85 -16.11 7.51
N CYS A 329 -26.00 -17.03 7.89
CA CYS A 329 -24.69 -16.85 8.54
C CYS A 329 -23.83 -18.06 8.19
N ALA A 330 -22.49 -17.99 8.41
CA ALA A 330 -21.61 -19.14 8.31
C ALA A 330 -21.93 -20.24 9.37
N GLY A 331 -22.83 -19.96 10.28
CA GLY A 331 -23.22 -20.86 11.37
C GLY A 331 -22.07 -21.05 12.37
N GLU A 332 -21.72 -22.32 12.66
CA GLU A 332 -20.59 -22.63 13.54
C GLU A 332 -19.23 -22.55 12.83
N VAL A 333 -19.21 -22.36 11.50
CA VAL A 333 -17.96 -22.36 10.73
C VAL A 333 -17.29 -21.00 10.83
N VAL A 334 -16.03 -21.01 11.27
CA VAL A 334 -15.13 -19.84 11.30
C VAL A 334 -13.93 -20.13 10.40
N PHE A 335 -13.51 -19.13 9.62
CA PHE A 335 -12.34 -19.21 8.77
C PHE A 335 -11.28 -18.20 9.22
N LEU A 336 -10.04 -18.67 9.46
CA LEU A 336 -8.86 -17.82 9.64
C LEU A 336 -8.19 -17.62 8.26
N PRO A 337 -8.09 -16.39 7.74
CA PRO A 337 -7.66 -16.15 6.35
C PRO A 337 -6.13 -16.12 6.15
N TYR A 338 -5.34 -16.68 7.03
CA TYR A 338 -3.88 -16.52 7.11
C TYR A 338 -3.12 -17.45 6.16
N MET A 339 -3.46 -17.40 4.87
CA MET A 339 -3.00 -18.35 3.86
C MET A 339 -1.49 -18.30 3.57
N ALA A 340 -0.81 -17.20 3.90
CA ALA A 340 0.61 -16.98 3.66
C ALA A 340 1.27 -16.23 4.82
N GLY A 341 1.02 -16.69 6.04
CA GLY A 341 1.31 -15.92 7.23
C GLY A 341 0.33 -14.76 7.41
N GLU A 342 0.53 -13.94 8.45
CA GLU A 342 -0.27 -12.73 8.65
C GLU A 342 0.63 -11.55 9.02
N ARG A 343 0.23 -10.38 8.53
CA ARG A 343 0.81 -9.09 8.87
C ARG A 343 0.11 -8.51 10.11
N SER A 344 -0.30 -7.27 10.07
CA SER A 344 -0.96 -6.61 11.19
C SER A 344 -2.34 -7.21 11.51
N PRO A 345 -2.70 -7.24 12.79
CA PRO A 345 -1.89 -6.85 13.94
C PRO A 345 -1.03 -7.97 14.50
N LEU A 346 -1.02 -9.17 13.90
CA LEU A 346 -0.38 -10.38 14.45
C LEU A 346 1.13 -10.43 14.20
N TRP A 347 1.58 -10.00 13.02
CA TRP A 347 2.98 -10.10 12.57
C TRP A 347 3.56 -11.51 12.71
N ASN A 348 2.74 -12.53 12.37
CA ASN A 348 3.12 -13.93 12.44
C ASN A 348 3.29 -14.52 11.02
N PRO A 349 4.53 -14.74 10.53
CA PRO A 349 4.79 -15.32 9.22
C PRO A 349 4.40 -16.80 9.14
N ASP A 350 4.26 -17.47 10.29
CA ASP A 350 3.94 -18.88 10.39
C ASP A 350 2.43 -19.16 10.52
N ALA A 351 1.61 -18.11 10.64
CA ALA A 351 0.16 -18.26 10.66
C ALA A 351 -0.35 -18.96 9.39
N ARG A 352 -1.36 -19.83 9.56
CA ARG A 352 -1.95 -20.61 8.46
C ARG A 352 -3.47 -20.49 8.46
N GLY A 353 -4.07 -20.72 7.27
CA GLY A 353 -5.51 -20.75 7.09
C GLY A 353 -6.15 -21.94 7.80
N VAL A 354 -7.29 -21.69 8.46
CA VAL A 354 -8.01 -22.73 9.23
C VAL A 354 -9.52 -22.62 8.97
N PHE A 355 -10.16 -23.76 8.71
CA PHE A 355 -11.60 -23.90 8.84
C PHE A 355 -11.91 -24.63 10.16
N PHE A 356 -12.70 -24.03 11.02
CA PHE A 356 -13.13 -24.59 12.30
C PHE A 356 -14.65 -24.72 12.34
N GLY A 357 -15.16 -25.78 12.98
CA GLY A 357 -16.60 -25.96 13.20
C GLY A 357 -17.35 -26.64 12.05
N LEU A 358 -16.66 -27.33 11.13
CA LEU A 358 -17.30 -28.11 10.08
C LEU A 358 -18.11 -29.31 10.67
N SER A 359 -19.27 -29.55 10.05
CA SER A 359 -20.12 -30.71 10.34
C SER A 359 -20.68 -31.29 9.03
N PHE A 360 -21.33 -32.44 9.11
CA PHE A 360 -22.00 -33.03 7.94
C PHE A 360 -23.16 -32.16 7.39
N ALA A 361 -23.66 -31.23 8.18
CA ALA A 361 -24.70 -30.29 7.76
C ALA A 361 -24.13 -29.01 7.09
N THR A 362 -22.81 -28.82 7.12
CA THR A 362 -22.17 -27.63 6.55
C THR A 362 -22.31 -27.63 5.04
N THR A 363 -22.92 -26.58 4.52
CA THR A 363 -23.11 -26.38 3.07
C THR A 363 -21.94 -25.62 2.43
N ARG A 364 -21.79 -25.75 1.12
CA ARG A 364 -20.81 -24.97 0.35
C ARG A 364 -21.03 -23.47 0.49
N GLY A 365 -22.29 -23.00 0.47
CA GLY A 365 -22.62 -21.58 0.66
C GLY A 365 -22.14 -21.05 2.01
N GLN A 366 -22.28 -21.83 3.09
CA GLN A 366 -21.76 -21.49 4.40
C GLN A 366 -20.22 -21.44 4.43
N MET A 367 -19.53 -22.34 3.74
CA MET A 367 -18.06 -22.29 3.64
C MET A 367 -17.58 -21.04 2.88
N ILE A 368 -18.22 -20.72 1.75
CA ILE A 368 -17.91 -19.49 0.98
C ILE A 368 -18.13 -18.25 1.85
N ARG A 369 -19.26 -18.21 2.57
CA ARG A 369 -19.59 -17.13 3.48
C ARG A 369 -18.57 -17.02 4.62
N ALA A 370 -18.14 -18.13 5.21
CA ALA A 370 -17.11 -18.16 6.26
C ALA A 370 -15.79 -17.57 5.77
N VAL A 371 -15.40 -17.80 4.51
CA VAL A 371 -14.20 -17.14 3.92
C VAL A 371 -14.39 -15.62 3.86
N MET A 372 -15.55 -15.15 3.39
CA MET A 372 -15.86 -13.72 3.33
C MET A 372 -15.88 -13.07 4.72
N GLU A 373 -16.48 -13.76 5.71
CA GLU A 373 -16.57 -13.32 7.11
C GLU A 373 -15.20 -13.31 7.78
N GLY A 374 -14.36 -14.32 7.56
CA GLY A 374 -13.00 -14.38 8.10
C GLY A 374 -12.12 -13.20 7.65
N VAL A 375 -12.22 -12.82 6.37
CA VAL A 375 -11.55 -11.62 5.85
C VAL A 375 -12.12 -10.35 6.48
N ALA A 376 -13.44 -10.28 6.70
CA ALA A 376 -14.06 -9.14 7.38
C ALA A 376 -13.64 -9.05 8.87
N PHE A 377 -13.45 -10.18 9.54
CA PHE A 377 -12.94 -10.22 10.91
C PHE A 377 -11.46 -9.82 11.00
N SER A 378 -10.63 -10.18 10.01
CA SER A 378 -9.25 -9.70 9.95
C SER A 378 -9.18 -8.18 9.76
N LEU A 379 -10.07 -7.60 8.94
CA LEU A 379 -10.23 -6.15 8.83
C LEU A 379 -10.64 -5.56 10.19
N ARG A 380 -11.69 -6.10 10.83
CA ARG A 380 -12.15 -5.66 12.15
C ARG A 380 -11.05 -5.71 13.19
N HIS A 381 -10.24 -6.76 13.24
CA HIS A 381 -9.13 -6.90 14.18
C HIS A 381 -8.11 -5.76 14.05
N ASN A 382 -7.80 -5.33 12.82
CA ASN A 382 -6.96 -4.16 12.59
C ASN A 382 -7.62 -2.85 13.06
N LEU A 383 -8.93 -2.67 12.82
CA LEU A 383 -9.68 -1.49 13.26
C LEU A 383 -9.76 -1.43 14.80
N ASP A 384 -10.09 -2.55 15.45
CA ASP A 384 -10.17 -2.65 16.92
C ASP A 384 -8.81 -2.38 17.57
N THR A 385 -7.71 -2.82 16.93
CA THR A 385 -6.33 -2.52 17.39
C THR A 385 -6.05 -1.02 17.36
N ALA A 386 -6.50 -0.31 16.31
CA ALA A 386 -6.37 1.13 16.23
C ALA A 386 -7.25 1.84 17.28
N GLU A 387 -8.50 1.42 17.46
CA GLU A 387 -9.43 1.98 18.44
C GLU A 387 -8.97 1.78 19.88
N ALA A 388 -8.41 0.61 20.20
CA ALA A 388 -7.81 0.34 21.51
C ALA A 388 -6.65 1.30 21.85
N ALA A 389 -5.98 1.85 20.83
CA ALA A 389 -4.97 2.88 20.97
C ALA A 389 -5.54 4.31 20.95
N GLY A 390 -6.86 4.48 20.93
CA GLY A 390 -7.54 5.78 20.97
C GLY A 390 -7.73 6.42 19.59
N VAL A 391 -7.48 5.71 18.49
CA VAL A 391 -7.70 6.23 17.13
C VAL A 391 -9.17 6.11 16.77
N CYS A 392 -9.79 7.20 16.33
CA CYS A 392 -11.18 7.21 15.88
C CYS A 392 -11.29 6.54 14.48
N VAL A 393 -12.23 5.61 14.34
CA VAL A 393 -12.56 4.96 13.06
C VAL A 393 -13.99 5.28 12.67
N GLY A 394 -14.17 5.94 11.53
CA GLY A 394 -15.48 6.32 10.99
C GLY A 394 -15.91 5.42 9.82
N THR A 395 -16.42 6.07 8.76
CA THR A 395 -16.88 5.42 7.52
C THR A 395 -15.70 4.78 6.78
N LEU A 396 -15.91 3.58 6.25
CA LEU A 396 -14.95 2.87 5.41
C LEU A 396 -15.22 3.13 3.93
N ARG A 397 -14.25 3.61 3.16
CA ARG A 397 -14.32 3.75 1.70
C ARG A 397 -13.62 2.56 1.05
N ALA A 398 -14.41 1.63 0.53
CA ALA A 398 -13.95 0.35 0.01
C ALA A 398 -13.48 0.44 -1.43
N THR A 399 -12.36 -0.28 -1.72
CA THR A 399 -11.77 -0.40 -3.05
C THR A 399 -11.41 -1.84 -3.38
N GLY A 400 -11.11 -2.10 -4.66
CA GLY A 400 -10.65 -3.41 -5.11
C GLY A 400 -11.78 -4.35 -5.51
N GLY A 401 -11.39 -5.59 -5.85
CA GLY A 401 -12.29 -6.58 -6.45
C GLY A 401 -13.45 -7.02 -5.54
N SER A 402 -13.26 -6.96 -4.21
CA SER A 402 -14.32 -7.29 -3.25
C SER A 402 -15.55 -6.39 -3.37
N CYS A 403 -15.39 -5.15 -3.84
CA CYS A 403 -16.48 -4.21 -4.06
C CYS A 403 -17.51 -4.67 -5.11
N ASN A 404 -17.14 -5.64 -5.95
CA ASN A 404 -18.06 -6.19 -6.94
C ASN A 404 -19.11 -7.14 -6.32
N SER A 405 -18.94 -7.55 -5.06
CA SER A 405 -19.88 -8.38 -4.32
C SER A 405 -20.68 -7.57 -3.30
N PRO A 406 -21.98 -7.25 -3.56
CA PRO A 406 -22.83 -6.60 -2.58
C PRO A 406 -22.93 -7.38 -1.26
N THR A 407 -22.97 -8.72 -1.35
CA THR A 407 -23.01 -9.61 -0.19
C THR A 407 -21.76 -9.41 0.69
N TRP A 408 -20.57 -9.33 0.09
CA TRP A 408 -19.34 -9.17 0.85
C TRP A 408 -19.24 -7.77 1.48
N MET A 409 -19.69 -6.73 0.77
CA MET A 409 -19.73 -5.38 1.34
C MET A 409 -20.68 -5.31 2.54
N GLN A 410 -21.85 -5.96 2.48
CA GLN A 410 -22.77 -6.03 3.61
C GLN A 410 -22.17 -6.83 4.77
N ILE A 411 -21.52 -7.97 4.50
CA ILE A 411 -20.79 -8.75 5.52
C ILE A 411 -19.74 -7.90 6.23
N LYS A 412 -18.94 -7.13 5.47
CA LYS A 412 -17.94 -6.24 6.06
C LYS A 412 -18.59 -5.14 6.91
N ALA A 413 -19.69 -4.53 6.44
CA ALA A 413 -20.42 -3.52 7.21
C ALA A 413 -20.93 -4.10 8.53
N ASP A 414 -21.57 -5.27 8.48
CA ASP A 414 -22.15 -5.94 9.65
C ASP A 414 -21.07 -6.40 10.65
N ALA A 415 -19.97 -6.99 10.13
CA ALA A 415 -18.87 -7.51 10.95
C ALA A 415 -18.06 -6.41 11.63
N THR A 416 -17.87 -5.28 10.96
CA THR A 416 -17.10 -4.15 11.51
C THR A 416 -17.97 -3.16 12.28
N GLY A 417 -19.31 -3.24 12.15
CA GLY A 417 -20.25 -2.25 12.70
C GLY A 417 -20.09 -0.86 12.09
N ARG A 418 -19.53 -0.75 10.88
CA ARG A 418 -19.21 0.52 10.20
C ARG A 418 -19.94 0.64 8.87
N ARG A 419 -20.36 1.87 8.56
CA ARG A 419 -20.84 2.20 7.21
C ARG A 419 -19.71 1.98 6.21
N ILE A 420 -20.02 1.31 5.09
CA ILE A 420 -19.12 1.12 3.96
C ILE A 420 -19.66 1.88 2.75
N GLU A 421 -18.81 2.69 2.15
CA GLU A 421 -19.06 3.40 0.90
C GLU A 421 -18.16 2.82 -0.19
N VAL A 422 -18.71 2.65 -1.38
CA VAL A 422 -17.97 2.23 -2.57
C VAL A 422 -17.87 3.44 -3.51
N PRO A 423 -16.72 4.14 -3.52
CA PRO A 423 -16.50 5.23 -4.45
C PRO A 423 -16.31 4.73 -5.88
N GLN A 424 -16.59 5.61 -6.85
CA GLN A 424 -16.25 5.37 -8.25
C GLN A 424 -14.73 5.55 -8.44
N ALA A 425 -13.96 4.49 -8.19
CA ALA A 425 -12.49 4.53 -8.24
C ALA A 425 -11.94 3.28 -8.96
N GLN A 426 -11.73 3.38 -10.28
CA GLN A 426 -11.09 2.31 -11.05
C GLN A 426 -9.56 2.30 -10.91
N THR A 427 -8.96 3.45 -10.60
CA THR A 427 -7.51 3.68 -10.53
C THR A 427 -7.19 4.64 -9.38
N ALA A 428 -7.54 4.25 -8.15
CA ALA A 428 -7.46 5.14 -6.99
C ALA A 428 -6.06 5.73 -6.76
N ALA A 429 -4.98 4.92 -6.85
CA ALA A 429 -3.62 5.41 -6.65
C ALA A 429 -3.22 6.42 -7.74
N SER A 430 -3.38 6.07 -9.02
CA SER A 430 -3.08 7.01 -10.12
C SER A 430 -3.94 8.28 -10.04
N TRP A 431 -5.20 8.20 -9.58
CA TRP A 431 -6.03 9.39 -9.37
C TRP A 431 -5.51 10.24 -8.20
N GLY A 432 -5.10 9.63 -7.09
CA GLY A 432 -4.45 10.33 -5.99
C GLY A 432 -3.18 11.05 -6.44
N ALA A 433 -2.32 10.40 -7.24
CA ALA A 433 -1.15 11.03 -7.83
C ALA A 433 -1.54 12.22 -8.75
N ALA A 434 -2.60 12.07 -9.55
CA ALA A 434 -3.11 13.15 -10.40
C ALA A 434 -3.69 14.31 -9.55
N ILE A 435 -4.35 14.03 -8.42
CA ILE A 435 -4.79 15.06 -7.47
C ILE A 435 -3.59 15.85 -6.94
N LEU A 436 -2.48 15.18 -6.56
CA LEU A 436 -1.24 15.86 -6.13
C LEU A 436 -0.73 16.80 -7.21
N ALA A 437 -0.71 16.34 -8.48
CA ALA A 437 -0.33 17.16 -9.62
C ALA A 437 -1.24 18.38 -9.78
N GLY A 438 -2.55 18.19 -9.59
CA GLY A 438 -3.55 19.27 -9.66
C GLY A 438 -3.37 20.31 -8.55
N MET A 439 -3.06 19.86 -7.32
CA MET A 439 -2.74 20.75 -6.20
C MET A 439 -1.46 21.55 -6.49
N GLY A 440 -0.38 20.87 -6.89
CA GLY A 440 0.91 21.50 -7.17
C GLY A 440 0.89 22.46 -8.36
N SER A 441 0.08 22.18 -9.39
CA SER A 441 -0.05 23.04 -10.59
C SER A 441 -1.12 24.14 -10.44
N GLY A 442 -1.85 24.18 -9.31
CA GLY A 442 -2.89 25.19 -9.06
C GLY A 442 -4.19 24.95 -9.83
N VAL A 443 -4.43 23.73 -10.29
CA VAL A 443 -5.72 23.30 -10.88
C VAL A 443 -6.80 23.23 -9.81
N PHE A 444 -6.45 22.74 -8.60
CA PHE A 444 -7.32 22.72 -7.44
C PHE A 444 -6.89 23.79 -6.44
N GLY A 445 -7.88 24.50 -5.88
CA GLY A 445 -7.66 25.54 -4.88
C GLY A 445 -7.61 24.99 -3.43
N SER A 446 -8.22 23.82 -3.19
CA SER A 446 -8.19 23.15 -1.88
C SER A 446 -8.27 21.62 -2.02
N TRP A 447 -7.96 20.92 -0.94
CA TRP A 447 -8.05 19.45 -0.88
C TRP A 447 -9.50 18.98 -0.98
N GLU A 448 -10.43 19.71 -0.36
CA GLU A 448 -11.87 19.45 -0.42
C GLU A 448 -12.41 19.58 -1.85
N GLU A 449 -11.96 20.59 -2.60
CA GLU A 449 -12.28 20.73 -4.02
C GLU A 449 -11.75 19.54 -4.82
N ALA A 450 -10.50 19.13 -4.58
CA ALA A 450 -9.84 18.06 -5.31
C ALA A 450 -10.53 16.70 -5.13
N VAL A 451 -11.06 16.41 -3.94
CA VAL A 451 -11.75 15.15 -3.65
C VAL A 451 -13.28 15.25 -3.81
N GLY A 452 -13.84 16.46 -3.86
CA GLY A 452 -15.29 16.69 -3.91
C GLY A 452 -16.00 16.12 -5.15
N GLY A 453 -15.23 15.84 -6.21
CA GLY A 453 -15.74 15.17 -7.42
C GLY A 453 -15.87 13.66 -7.33
N ILE A 454 -15.40 13.02 -6.25
CA ILE A 454 -15.43 11.57 -6.07
C ILE A 454 -16.83 11.13 -5.67
N GLN A 455 -17.51 10.42 -6.57
CA GLN A 455 -18.87 9.96 -6.36
C GLN A 455 -18.90 8.63 -5.61
N VAL A 456 -19.76 8.51 -4.60
CA VAL A 456 -20.09 7.24 -3.94
C VAL A 456 -21.17 6.56 -4.76
N THR A 457 -20.91 5.37 -5.28
CA THR A 457 -21.86 4.63 -6.12
C THR A 457 -22.79 3.72 -5.34
N ARG A 458 -22.34 3.23 -4.19
CA ARG A 458 -23.10 2.33 -3.30
C ARG A 458 -22.68 2.57 -1.85
N SER A 459 -23.65 2.38 -0.94
CA SER A 459 -23.42 2.43 0.51
C SER A 459 -24.07 1.24 1.20
N TYR A 460 -23.47 0.77 2.27
CA TYR A 460 -23.93 -0.35 3.07
C TYR A 460 -23.88 0.04 4.55
N GLU A 461 -25.04 0.03 5.19
CA GLU A 461 -25.15 0.27 6.63
C GLU A 461 -25.12 -1.07 7.38
N PRO A 462 -24.52 -1.14 8.58
CA PRO A 462 -24.59 -2.34 9.41
C PRO A 462 -26.02 -2.63 9.84
N GLU A 463 -26.48 -3.88 9.69
CA GLU A 463 -27.82 -4.30 10.09
C GLU A 463 -27.86 -4.62 11.59
N ALA A 464 -28.56 -3.82 12.37
CA ALA A 464 -28.65 -3.93 13.84
C ALA A 464 -28.96 -5.36 14.34
N LYS A 465 -29.79 -6.11 13.61
CA LYS A 465 -30.16 -7.49 13.93
C LYS A 465 -29.01 -8.50 13.79
N ARG A 466 -27.94 -8.14 13.04
CA ARG A 466 -26.79 -9.01 12.80
C ARG A 466 -25.59 -8.68 13.69
N ILE A 467 -25.54 -7.52 14.32
CA ILE A 467 -24.41 -7.08 15.15
C ILE A 467 -24.08 -8.11 16.22
N GLY A 468 -25.09 -8.60 16.98
CA GLY A 468 -24.85 -9.58 18.04
C GLY A 468 -24.32 -10.93 17.53
N VAL A 469 -24.80 -11.37 16.36
CA VAL A 469 -24.33 -12.62 15.73
C VAL A 469 -22.88 -12.48 15.27
N TYR A 470 -22.52 -11.36 14.64
CA TYR A 470 -21.15 -11.12 14.22
C TYR A 470 -20.19 -10.90 15.39
N GLU A 471 -20.67 -10.28 16.49
CA GLU A 471 -19.88 -10.18 17.72
C GLU A 471 -19.51 -11.54 18.28
N GLU A 472 -20.48 -12.46 18.40
CA GLU A 472 -20.25 -13.81 18.89
C GLU A 472 -19.25 -14.56 17.98
N GLN A 473 -19.41 -14.47 16.65
CA GLN A 473 -18.50 -15.12 15.70
C GLN A 473 -17.10 -14.50 15.73
N TYR A 474 -16.99 -13.20 15.90
CA TYR A 474 -15.72 -12.51 16.03
C TYR A 474 -14.98 -12.92 17.31
N GLN A 475 -15.67 -13.08 18.42
CA GLN A 475 -15.07 -13.60 19.66
C GLN A 475 -14.58 -15.05 19.50
N LYS A 476 -15.27 -15.89 18.72
CA LYS A 476 -14.77 -17.22 18.34
C LYS A 476 -13.50 -17.12 17.50
N TYR A 477 -13.49 -16.21 16.51
CA TYR A 477 -12.33 -15.95 15.66
C TYR A 477 -11.10 -15.55 16.48
N LEU A 478 -11.21 -14.60 17.42
CA LEU A 478 -10.11 -14.18 18.29
C LEU A 478 -9.59 -15.33 19.17
N ARG A 479 -10.50 -16.10 19.79
CA ARG A 479 -10.11 -17.27 20.59
C ARG A 479 -9.39 -18.35 19.79
N LEU A 480 -9.76 -18.55 18.52
CA LEU A 480 -9.06 -19.49 17.65
C LEU A 480 -7.64 -19.03 17.36
N ILE A 481 -7.41 -17.73 17.12
CA ILE A 481 -6.07 -17.17 16.94
C ILE A 481 -5.22 -17.47 18.18
N GLU A 482 -5.68 -17.06 19.37
CA GLU A 482 -4.97 -17.25 20.63
C GLU A 482 -4.65 -18.75 20.91
N THR A 483 -5.59 -19.65 20.58
CA THR A 483 -5.44 -21.08 20.83
C THR A 483 -4.46 -21.74 19.87
N LEU A 484 -4.44 -21.32 18.60
CA LEU A 484 -3.67 -21.96 17.54
C LEU A 484 -2.27 -21.32 17.33
N ASP A 485 -2.05 -20.08 17.76
CA ASP A 485 -0.79 -19.38 17.60
C ASP A 485 0.43 -20.17 18.15
N PRO A 486 0.39 -20.79 19.35
CA PRO A 486 1.49 -21.62 19.84
C PRO A 486 1.79 -22.84 18.97
N LEU A 487 0.78 -23.43 18.32
CA LEU A 487 0.97 -24.57 17.41
C LEU A 487 1.64 -24.15 16.13
N MET A 488 1.24 -22.99 15.57
CA MET A 488 1.81 -22.44 14.35
C MET A 488 3.30 -22.15 14.50
N HIS A 489 3.74 -21.60 15.65
CA HIS A 489 5.16 -21.36 15.93
C HIS A 489 5.99 -22.64 16.15
N GLN A 490 5.39 -23.74 16.61
CA GLN A 490 6.11 -25.01 16.83
C GLN A 490 6.51 -25.70 15.53
N GLU A 491 5.67 -25.61 14.48
CA GLU A 491 5.96 -26.25 13.19
C GLU A 491 7.17 -25.64 12.49
N SER A 492 7.43 -24.34 12.62
CA SER A 492 8.60 -23.68 12.05
C SER A 492 9.91 -24.13 12.72
N GLY A 493 9.91 -24.40 14.01
CA GLY A 493 11.06 -24.90 14.77
C GLY A 493 11.46 -26.35 14.44
N GLU A 494 10.51 -27.21 14.08
CA GLU A 494 10.77 -28.60 13.69
C GLU A 494 11.26 -28.72 12.23
N THR A 495 10.79 -27.85 11.34
CA THR A 495 11.21 -27.85 9.93
C THR A 495 12.67 -27.45 9.78
N GLU A 496 13.23 -26.62 10.65
CA GLU A 496 14.67 -26.33 10.68
C GLU A 496 15.52 -27.50 11.23
N ARG A 497 15.00 -28.30 12.18
CA ARG A 497 15.69 -29.47 12.73
C ARG A 497 15.72 -30.66 11.77
N SER A 498 14.76 -30.78 10.86
CA SER A 498 14.69 -31.87 9.87
C SER A 498 15.44 -31.58 8.57
N ARG A 499 15.96 -30.36 8.40
CA ARG A 499 16.78 -29.95 7.23
C ARG A 499 18.29 -29.83 7.53
N LYS A 500 18.70 -30.11 8.78
CA LYS A 500 20.10 -30.30 9.18
C LYS A 500 20.43 -31.80 9.28
#